data_250ed7a88ab01b8778512ae2dac5f410
#
_entry.id   250ed7a88ab01b8778512ae2dac5f410
#
_cell.length_a   1.000
_cell.length_b   1.000
_cell.length_c   1.000
_cell.angle_alpha   90.00
_cell.angle_beta   90.00
_cell.angle_gamma   90.00
#
_symmetry.space_group_name_H-M   'P 1'
#
loop_
_entity.id
_entity.type
_entity.pdbx_description
1 polymer ?
#
loop_
_entity_poly.entity_id
_entity_poly.type
_entity_poly.pdbx_seq_one_letter_code
_entity_poly.pdbx_strand_id
1 'polypeptide(L)'
;MERLQHDMIFINLPVSDLAASKSFYAGLGFKENEIFRDEHTASFKVSDVIVVMLLETERFNSFSTRPAVDPGGAREMLNCLSVSSVEDADELVRRATEFGGTVTRELAAEGPMYGGAFDDPDGHGWELMYFDPEALAQMQAEAGQ
;
A
#
# COMPACT_ATOMS: atom_id res chain seq x y z
N MET A 1 4.76 -23.03 19.44
CA MET A 1 3.48 -23.17 18.73
C MET A 1 3.77 -23.23 17.23
N GLU A 2 3.18 -24.19 16.55
CA GLU A 2 3.35 -24.31 15.11
C GLU A 2 2.65 -23.16 14.38
N ARG A 3 3.33 -22.59 13.37
CA ARG A 3 2.76 -21.50 12.58
C ARG A 3 1.69 -22.05 11.62
N LEU A 4 0.50 -21.47 11.67
CA LEU A 4 -0.52 -21.74 10.67
C LEU A 4 -0.13 -21.09 9.34
N GLN A 5 -0.65 -21.63 8.26
CA GLN A 5 -0.36 -21.13 6.92
C GLN A 5 -1.27 -19.95 6.58
N HIS A 6 -0.67 -18.86 6.11
CA HIS A 6 -1.36 -17.68 5.64
C HIS A 6 -0.70 -17.24 4.33
N ASP A 7 -1.40 -17.40 3.21
CA ASP A 7 -0.83 -17.22 1.88
C ASP A 7 -1.10 -15.83 1.29
N MET A 8 -2.12 -15.12 1.79
CA MET A 8 -2.52 -13.84 1.21
C MET A 8 -2.90 -12.84 2.31
N ILE A 9 -2.76 -11.56 1.97
CA ILE A 9 -3.33 -10.49 2.78
C ILE A 9 -4.29 -9.68 1.90
N PHE A 10 -5.46 -9.33 2.48
CA PHE A 10 -6.45 -8.45 1.89
C PHE A 10 -6.52 -7.20 2.76
N ILE A 11 -6.03 -6.08 2.19
CA ILE A 11 -6.00 -4.80 2.89
C ILE A 11 -7.25 -4.03 2.52
N ASN A 12 -8.17 -3.87 3.48
CA ASN A 12 -9.45 -3.20 3.25
C ASN A 12 -9.33 -1.72 3.60
N LEU A 13 -9.61 -0.86 2.63
CA LEU A 13 -9.50 0.60 2.78
C LEU A 13 -10.87 1.23 2.52
N PRO A 14 -11.41 2.02 3.46
CA PRO A 14 -12.61 2.81 3.19
C PRO A 14 -12.27 3.96 2.25
N VAL A 15 -13.12 4.20 1.24
CA VAL A 15 -12.89 5.26 0.26
C VAL A 15 -14.12 6.13 0.12
N SER A 16 -13.90 7.44 -0.09
CA SER A 16 -14.97 8.41 -0.25
C SER A 16 -15.46 8.49 -1.70
N ASP A 17 -14.58 8.20 -2.66
CA ASP A 17 -14.88 8.24 -4.10
C ASP A 17 -14.23 7.02 -4.75
N LEU A 18 -15.04 5.99 -4.99
CA LEU A 18 -14.56 4.72 -5.52
C LEU A 18 -13.91 4.90 -6.90
N ALA A 19 -14.47 5.73 -7.77
CA ALA A 19 -13.94 5.95 -9.11
C ALA A 19 -12.55 6.61 -9.04
N ALA A 20 -12.37 7.61 -8.19
CA ALA A 20 -11.08 8.27 -8.01
C ALA A 20 -10.03 7.31 -7.43
N SER A 21 -10.42 6.49 -6.46
CA SER A 21 -9.53 5.48 -5.88
C SER A 21 -9.14 4.41 -6.90
N LYS A 22 -10.08 3.95 -7.70
CA LYS A 22 -9.78 2.99 -8.78
C LYS A 22 -8.75 3.56 -9.76
N SER A 23 -8.93 4.80 -10.19
CA SER A 23 -8.00 5.47 -11.09
C SER A 23 -6.61 5.57 -10.47
N PHE A 24 -6.55 5.90 -9.18
CA PHE A 24 -5.26 6.02 -8.48
C PHE A 24 -4.52 4.68 -8.44
N TYR A 25 -5.15 3.62 -7.96
CA TYR A 25 -4.49 2.32 -7.80
C TYR A 25 -4.16 1.67 -9.15
N ALA A 26 -5.02 1.84 -10.16
CA ALA A 26 -4.68 1.44 -11.52
C ALA A 26 -3.48 2.23 -12.05
N GLY A 27 -3.42 3.52 -11.75
CA GLY A 27 -2.31 4.39 -12.13
C GLY A 27 -0.98 4.00 -11.51
N LEU A 28 -0.99 3.43 -10.30
CA LEU A 28 0.21 2.89 -9.68
C LEU A 28 0.74 1.65 -10.42
N GLY A 29 -0.08 1.03 -11.27
CA GLY A 29 0.28 -0.18 -11.97
C GLY A 29 -0.28 -1.45 -11.34
N PHE A 30 -1.09 -1.32 -10.29
CA PHE A 30 -1.74 -2.49 -9.70
C PHE A 30 -2.83 -2.99 -10.62
N LYS A 31 -3.02 -4.30 -10.64
CA LYS A 31 -3.95 -4.94 -11.56
C LYS A 31 -5.32 -5.10 -10.92
N GLU A 32 -6.36 -4.54 -11.56
CA GLU A 32 -7.72 -4.73 -11.09
C GLU A 32 -8.11 -6.22 -11.09
N ASN A 33 -8.67 -6.67 -9.97
CA ASN A 33 -9.12 -8.04 -9.79
C ASN A 33 -10.64 -8.07 -9.96
N GLU A 34 -11.10 -8.71 -11.00
CA GLU A 34 -12.51 -8.73 -11.36
C GLU A 34 -13.36 -9.66 -10.49
N ILE A 35 -12.73 -10.57 -9.75
CA ILE A 35 -13.44 -11.60 -8.98
C ILE A 35 -14.13 -11.00 -7.75
N PHE A 36 -13.49 -10.03 -7.09
CA PHE A 36 -13.95 -9.47 -5.80
C PHE A 36 -14.44 -8.03 -5.94
N ARG A 37 -15.16 -7.73 -7.02
CA ARG A 37 -15.68 -6.37 -7.23
C ARG A 37 -17.19 -6.36 -7.42
N ASP A 38 -17.81 -5.24 -7.06
CA ASP A 38 -19.19 -4.91 -7.39
C ASP A 38 -19.30 -3.38 -7.49
N GLU A 39 -20.53 -2.83 -7.47
CA GLU A 39 -20.73 -1.38 -7.62
C GLU A 39 -20.21 -0.55 -6.43
N HIS A 40 -19.93 -1.18 -5.27
CA HIS A 40 -19.48 -0.52 -4.05
C HIS A 40 -18.08 -0.95 -3.62
N THR A 41 -17.44 -1.82 -4.38
CA THR A 41 -16.17 -2.45 -4.03
C THR A 41 -15.30 -2.59 -5.27
N ALA A 42 -14.02 -2.26 -5.13
CA ALA A 42 -13.00 -2.60 -6.12
C ALA A 42 -11.89 -3.40 -5.46
N SER A 43 -11.18 -4.18 -6.25
CA SER A 43 -10.10 -5.02 -5.77
C SER A 43 -8.91 -4.89 -6.71
N PHE A 44 -7.71 -4.70 -6.15
CA PHE A 44 -6.48 -4.55 -6.92
C PHE A 44 -5.40 -5.48 -6.39
N LYS A 45 -4.77 -6.21 -7.30
CA LYS A 45 -3.61 -7.01 -6.97
C LYS A 45 -2.35 -6.16 -7.00
N VAL A 46 -1.73 -6.03 -5.84
CA VAL A 46 -0.38 -5.46 -5.71
C VAL A 46 0.64 -6.50 -6.14
N SER A 47 0.42 -7.75 -5.71
CA SER A 47 1.18 -8.93 -6.10
C SER A 47 0.23 -10.13 -6.08
N ASP A 48 0.77 -11.33 -6.30
CA ASP A 48 -0.05 -12.55 -6.24
C ASP A 48 -0.61 -12.83 -4.84
N VAL A 49 0.00 -12.26 -3.80
CA VAL A 49 -0.37 -12.53 -2.40
C VAL A 49 -0.85 -11.29 -1.64
N ILE A 50 -0.75 -10.11 -2.23
CA ILE A 50 -1.17 -8.85 -1.60
C ILE A 50 -2.29 -8.24 -2.44
N VAL A 51 -3.46 -8.09 -1.83
CA VAL A 51 -4.64 -7.53 -2.48
C VAL A 51 -5.13 -6.32 -1.69
N VAL A 52 -5.42 -5.23 -2.38
CA VAL A 52 -6.05 -4.03 -1.80
C VAL A 52 -7.52 -4.04 -2.18
N MET A 53 -8.38 -3.95 -1.17
CA MET A 53 -9.82 -3.86 -1.34
C MET A 53 -10.25 -2.42 -1.07
N LEU A 54 -10.86 -1.80 -2.07
CA LEU A 54 -11.40 -0.44 -1.95
C LEU A 54 -12.89 -0.56 -1.69
N LEU A 55 -13.31 -0.13 -0.52
CA LEU A 55 -14.71 -0.25 -0.09
C LEU A 55 -15.27 1.15 0.13
N GLU A 56 -16.39 1.48 -0.51
CA GLU A 56 -17.10 2.69 -0.13
C GLU A 56 -17.30 2.69 1.40
N THR A 57 -17.20 3.85 2.03
CA THR A 57 -17.18 3.96 3.49
C THR A 57 -18.34 3.22 4.16
N GLU A 58 -19.53 3.29 3.60
CA GLU A 58 -20.70 2.58 4.13
C GLU A 58 -20.52 1.06 4.05
N ARG A 59 -19.95 0.57 2.95
CA ARG A 59 -19.65 -0.87 2.78
C ARG A 59 -18.58 -1.31 3.79
N PHE A 60 -17.54 -0.51 3.98
CA PHE A 60 -16.51 -0.78 4.98
C PHE A 60 -17.14 -0.90 6.38
N ASN A 61 -17.99 0.06 6.72
CA ASN A 61 -18.64 0.09 8.03
C ASN A 61 -19.55 -1.13 8.25
N SER A 62 -20.10 -1.71 7.17
CA SER A 62 -20.93 -2.91 7.28
C SER A 62 -20.14 -4.16 7.70
N PHE A 63 -18.83 -4.16 7.48
CA PHE A 63 -17.95 -5.28 7.87
C PHE A 63 -17.24 -5.04 9.20
N SER A 64 -17.23 -3.81 9.70
CA SER A 64 -16.47 -3.44 10.89
C SER A 64 -17.42 -3.25 12.08
N THR A 65 -16.94 -3.58 13.28
CA THR A 65 -17.67 -3.32 14.52
C THR A 65 -17.56 -1.87 14.98
N ARG A 66 -16.68 -1.08 14.32
CA ARG A 66 -16.47 0.33 14.60
C ARG A 66 -16.48 1.10 13.28
N PRO A 67 -16.97 2.35 13.28
CA PRO A 67 -16.97 3.13 12.05
C PRO A 67 -15.56 3.45 11.57
N ALA A 68 -15.41 3.61 10.26
CA ALA A 68 -14.16 4.08 9.68
C ALA A 68 -13.80 5.46 10.23
N VAL A 69 -12.51 5.68 10.50
CA VAL A 69 -12.01 7.04 10.77
C VAL A 69 -11.81 7.75 9.43
N ASP A 70 -11.79 9.08 9.46
CA ASP A 70 -11.39 9.87 8.31
C ASP A 70 -9.87 9.74 8.12
N PRO A 71 -9.38 9.08 7.05
CA PRO A 71 -7.95 8.90 6.86
C PRO A 71 -7.20 10.21 6.59
N GLY A 72 -7.92 11.27 6.18
CA GLY A 72 -7.33 12.59 6.04
C GLY A 72 -7.11 13.31 7.37
N GLY A 73 -7.80 12.88 8.44
CA GLY A 73 -7.72 13.51 9.76
C GLY A 73 -6.96 12.70 10.81
N ALA A 74 -6.80 11.40 10.61
CA ALA A 74 -6.13 10.53 11.58
C ALA A 74 -5.47 9.36 10.87
N ARG A 75 -4.40 8.86 11.45
CA ARG A 75 -3.66 7.74 10.87
C ARG A 75 -3.50 6.63 11.89
N GLU A 76 -3.97 5.46 11.55
CA GLU A 76 -3.76 4.27 12.36
C GLU A 76 -2.65 3.38 11.78
N MET A 77 -2.52 3.34 10.46
CA MET A 77 -1.71 2.35 9.79
C MET A 77 -0.89 2.96 8.66
N LEU A 78 0.32 2.46 8.48
CA LEU A 78 1.17 2.68 7.31
C LEU A 78 1.43 1.34 6.66
N ASN A 79 1.06 1.21 5.39
CA ASN A 79 1.35 0.01 4.63
C ASN A 79 2.63 0.23 3.83
N CYS A 80 3.66 -0.52 4.14
CA CYS A 80 4.96 -0.39 3.48
C CYS A 80 5.13 -1.50 2.45
N LEU A 81 5.35 -1.10 1.20
CA LEU A 81 5.64 -2.02 0.12
C LEU A 81 7.13 -2.06 -0.16
N SER A 82 7.66 -3.25 -0.34
CA SER A 82 9.01 -3.39 -0.88
C SER A 82 8.97 -3.12 -2.38
N VAL A 83 10.06 -2.54 -2.89
CA VAL A 83 10.29 -2.36 -4.32
C VAL A 83 11.62 -2.97 -4.70
N SER A 84 11.80 -3.29 -5.98
CA SER A 84 12.93 -4.09 -6.44
C SER A 84 14.17 -3.27 -6.81
N SER A 85 14.03 -1.95 -6.90
CA SER A 85 15.14 -1.06 -7.27
C SER A 85 14.84 0.37 -6.84
N VAL A 86 15.88 1.21 -6.85
CA VAL A 86 15.74 2.66 -6.66
C VAL A 86 14.85 3.26 -7.76
N GLU A 87 15.04 2.79 -9.00
CA GLU A 87 14.27 3.25 -10.15
C GLU A 87 12.77 2.93 -9.99
N ASP A 88 12.45 1.76 -9.45
CA ASP A 88 11.05 1.38 -9.18
C ASP A 88 10.45 2.25 -8.07
N ALA A 89 11.24 2.60 -7.06
CA ALA A 89 10.80 3.52 -6.01
C ALA A 89 10.46 4.89 -6.58
N ASP A 90 11.36 5.45 -7.41
CA ASP A 90 11.16 6.74 -8.05
C ASP A 90 9.92 6.73 -8.95
N GLU A 91 9.74 5.66 -9.72
CA GLU A 91 8.59 5.51 -10.63
C GLU A 91 7.27 5.38 -9.87
N LEU A 92 7.25 4.64 -8.77
CA LEU A 92 6.03 4.48 -7.98
C LEU A 92 5.57 5.82 -7.39
N VAL A 93 6.50 6.62 -6.87
CA VAL A 93 6.18 7.95 -6.33
C VAL A 93 5.72 8.89 -7.45
N ARG A 94 6.35 8.81 -8.62
CA ARG A 94 5.94 9.60 -9.79
C ARG A 94 4.48 9.28 -10.18
N ARG A 95 4.14 8.01 -10.24
CA ARG A 95 2.76 7.57 -10.55
C ARG A 95 1.79 8.03 -9.47
N ALA A 96 2.15 7.86 -8.20
CA ALA A 96 1.30 8.30 -7.10
C ALA A 96 0.95 9.79 -7.22
N THR A 97 1.93 10.64 -7.53
CA THR A 97 1.73 12.06 -7.71
C THR A 97 0.87 12.36 -8.95
N GLU A 98 1.12 11.66 -10.06
CA GLU A 98 0.38 11.86 -11.31
C GLU A 98 -1.10 11.51 -11.15
N PHE A 99 -1.42 10.47 -10.38
CA PHE A 99 -2.79 9.96 -10.27
C PHE A 99 -3.52 10.40 -9.01
N GLY A 100 -3.08 11.46 -8.35
CA GLY A 100 -3.86 12.14 -7.30
C GLY A 100 -3.41 11.89 -5.87
N GLY A 101 -2.28 11.23 -5.68
CA GLY A 101 -1.68 11.07 -4.36
C GLY A 101 -0.82 12.26 -3.96
N THR A 102 -0.39 12.26 -2.71
CA THR A 102 0.43 13.33 -2.13
C THR A 102 1.66 12.73 -1.46
N VAL A 103 2.85 13.22 -1.84
CA VAL A 103 4.09 12.81 -1.17
C VAL A 103 4.08 13.34 0.26
N THR A 104 4.24 12.45 1.23
CA THR A 104 4.29 12.81 2.66
C THR A 104 5.71 12.72 3.21
N ARG A 105 6.56 11.92 2.58
CA ARG A 105 7.99 11.84 2.92
C ARG A 105 8.77 11.63 1.63
N GLU A 106 9.68 12.56 1.32
CA GLU A 106 10.48 12.49 0.12
C GLU A 106 11.36 11.24 0.09
N LEU A 107 11.60 10.73 -1.11
CA LEU A 107 12.51 9.61 -1.30
C LEU A 107 13.93 10.00 -0.88
N ALA A 108 14.55 9.17 -0.05
CA ALA A 108 15.89 9.40 0.43
C ALA A 108 16.56 8.09 0.82
N ALA A 109 17.88 8.08 0.72
CA ALA A 109 18.69 6.99 1.23
C ALA A 109 18.89 7.16 2.73
N GLU A 110 18.73 6.07 3.47
CA GLU A 110 18.95 6.03 4.91
C GLU A 110 19.61 4.70 5.24
N GLY A 111 20.94 4.73 5.43
CA GLY A 111 21.72 3.52 5.59
C GLY A 111 21.58 2.61 4.37
N PRO A 112 21.24 1.32 4.56
CA PRO A 112 21.06 0.38 3.45
C PRO A 112 19.71 0.51 2.75
N MET A 113 18.84 1.41 3.22
CA MET A 113 17.49 1.56 2.71
C MET A 113 17.36 2.80 1.84
N TYR A 114 16.49 2.71 0.85
CA TYR A 114 16.02 3.85 0.07
C TYR A 114 14.51 3.81 0.06
N GLY A 115 13.85 4.87 0.51
CA GLY A 115 12.41 4.87 0.60
C GLY A 115 11.79 6.22 0.81
N GLY A 116 10.48 6.24 0.85
CA GLY A 116 9.67 7.42 1.03
C GLY A 116 8.24 7.03 1.37
N ALA A 117 7.33 7.99 1.27
CA ALA A 117 5.93 7.76 1.59
C ALA A 117 5.01 8.68 0.80
N PHE A 118 3.81 8.21 0.54
CA PHE A 118 2.75 9.01 -0.07
C PHE A 118 1.39 8.61 0.53
N ASP A 119 0.44 9.53 0.41
CA ASP A 119 -0.95 9.24 0.72
C ASP A 119 -1.72 9.04 -0.59
N ASP A 120 -2.73 8.17 -0.53
CA ASP A 120 -3.70 8.03 -1.61
C ASP A 120 -4.70 9.21 -1.60
N PRO A 121 -5.66 9.29 -2.54
CA PRO A 121 -6.58 10.44 -2.59
C PRO A 121 -7.42 10.65 -1.32
N ASP A 122 -7.68 9.61 -0.54
CA ASP A 122 -8.40 9.72 0.73
C ASP A 122 -7.51 10.07 1.91
N GLY A 123 -6.20 9.87 1.80
CA GLY A 123 -5.25 10.07 2.88
C GLY A 123 -4.73 8.78 3.50
N HIS A 124 -5.01 7.63 2.91
CA HIS A 124 -4.41 6.38 3.36
C HIS A 124 -2.91 6.39 3.09
N GLY A 125 -2.11 6.09 4.11
CA GLY A 125 -0.67 6.19 4.03
C GLY A 125 0.00 4.95 3.51
N TRP A 126 0.88 5.14 2.56
CA TRP A 126 1.73 4.11 1.98
C TRP A 126 3.18 4.51 2.11
N GLU A 127 4.01 3.56 2.51
CA GLU A 127 5.46 3.68 2.43
C GLU A 127 5.97 2.75 1.35
N LEU A 128 7.15 3.04 0.83
CA LEU A 128 7.86 2.17 -0.07
C LEU A 128 9.30 2.08 0.35
N MET A 129 9.92 0.93 0.13
CA MET A 129 11.26 0.68 0.63
C MET A 129 12.03 -0.27 -0.28
N TYR A 130 13.23 0.14 -0.65
CA TYR A 130 14.21 -0.70 -1.31
C TYR A 130 15.37 -0.95 -0.37
N PHE A 131 15.75 -2.22 -0.26
CA PHE A 131 16.97 -2.61 0.45
C PHE A 131 18.02 -3.03 -0.55
N ASP A 132 19.23 -2.52 -0.40
CA ASP A 132 20.37 -3.08 -1.12
C ASP A 132 20.54 -4.54 -0.68
N PRO A 133 20.54 -5.52 -1.62
CA PRO A 133 20.62 -6.94 -1.26
C PRO A 133 21.87 -7.30 -0.47
N GLU A 134 23.03 -6.70 -0.80
CA GLU A 134 24.28 -6.96 -0.07
C GLU A 134 24.22 -6.41 1.34
N ALA A 135 23.70 -5.19 1.51
CA ALA A 135 23.54 -4.58 2.82
C ALA A 135 22.55 -5.37 3.68
N LEU A 136 21.44 -5.83 3.08
CA LEU A 136 20.46 -6.65 3.78
C LEU A 136 21.06 -7.97 4.24
N ALA A 137 21.81 -8.65 3.38
CA ALA A 137 22.50 -9.90 3.72
C ALA A 137 23.48 -9.72 4.87
N GLN A 138 24.22 -8.60 4.87
CA GLN A 138 25.16 -8.27 5.95
C GLN A 138 24.40 -8.03 7.26
N MET A 139 23.30 -7.29 7.25
CA MET A 139 22.48 -7.05 8.42
C MET A 139 21.93 -8.36 9.00
N GLN A 140 21.49 -9.27 8.14
CA GLN A 140 20.97 -10.58 8.55
C GLN A 140 22.08 -11.44 9.18
N ALA A 141 23.28 -11.41 8.62
CA ALA A 141 24.44 -12.13 9.17
C ALA A 141 24.82 -11.59 10.54
N GLU A 142 24.84 -10.27 10.74
CA GLU A 142 25.14 -9.64 12.02
C GLU A 142 24.07 -9.97 13.07
N ALA A 143 22.78 -9.98 12.67
CA ALA A 143 21.69 -10.33 13.56
C ALA A 143 21.71 -11.80 13.98
N GLY A 144 22.28 -12.68 13.16
CA GLY A 144 22.43 -14.11 13.45
C GLY A 144 23.61 -14.45 14.38
N GLN A 145 24.43 -13.46 14.69
CA GLN A 145 25.55 -13.62 15.62
C GLN A 145 25.09 -13.31 17.05
#